data_5b41e5e706dd477afef60d5e3e390b35
#
_entry.id   5b41e5e706dd477afef60d5e3e390b35
#
_cell.length_a   1.000
_cell.length_b   1.000
_cell.length_c   1.000
_cell.angle_alpha   90.00
_cell.angle_beta   90.00
_cell.angle_gamma   90.00
#
_symmetry.space_group_name_H-M   'P 1'
#
loop_
_entity.id
_entity.type
_entity.pdbx_description
1 polymer ?
#
loop_
_entity_poly.entity_id
_entity_poly.type
_entity_poly.pdbx_seq_one_letter_code
_entity_poly.pdbx_strand_id
1 'polypeptide(L)'
;MLLKKLQWAYEHVIKTRLLLLFFLLIYFGIMTVSYKDFGLTMDEFFVYTRGQYFYNKVVGNDAHLQKGFVVHEEGNEDILYNNSSYPAILYMLNNNQSYEGYHLINMLLASTIFIAMYELLLFVYRKPLFALIGPLLLFFTPRFLGDIPANPKDIPFAIGYFLSIAFIIISQKWNKNLQLILLGVLVGLSASIRVIGFSIIPIYILFKMLTPWETNISKLCKRGVSVVLESTILILISFLIFLVNMPYVGADPINHFPELLNITTKYPWYGNMLFFGENLAFDQRPLSYLPIWLAITTPPLILGLSIYALWKKMSTHTQSLKILILISLAVHTLFYIFLKPIIYNGLRHYLFILPQLVLLASLGSVELMQNKKLCKWIYAIFALFIVSMMGAYVHLHPYEYTYFNSITRGIAGAQGTFEIDYWAASDKEAMAWLSTYLKENDITSTAVFSCSKSDSLHYYMPQVSDVNTNIQKADYIICFDKKELSAIQKYIPGTIIHEIKRSNVTYSTIFQVYRTTPQL
;
A
#
# COMPACT_ATOMS: atom_id res chain seq x y z
N MET A 1 -3.79 43.41 -20.25
CA MET A 1 -4.56 42.15 -20.13
C MET A 1 -3.69 41.01 -19.62
N LEU A 2 -2.49 40.79 -20.15
CA LEU A 2 -1.55 39.69 -19.72
C LEU A 2 -1.16 39.82 -18.25
N LEU A 3 -0.72 41.00 -17.79
CA LEU A 3 -0.30 41.24 -16.40
C LEU A 3 -1.43 40.96 -15.39
N LYS A 4 -2.67 41.35 -15.71
CA LYS A 4 -3.83 41.03 -14.85
C LYS A 4 -4.10 39.52 -14.79
N LYS A 5 -3.93 38.79 -15.90
CA LYS A 5 -4.06 37.31 -15.92
C LYS A 5 -2.93 36.65 -15.15
N LEU A 6 -1.69 37.13 -15.26
CA LEU A 6 -0.54 36.61 -14.49
C LEU A 6 -0.68 36.89 -12.99
N GLN A 7 -1.14 38.09 -12.59
CA GLN A 7 -1.40 38.42 -11.20
C GLN A 7 -2.54 37.57 -10.63
N TRP A 8 -3.63 37.37 -11.38
CA TRP A 8 -4.72 36.49 -10.99
C TRP A 8 -4.24 35.03 -10.82
N ALA A 9 -3.44 34.51 -11.77
CA ALA A 9 -2.86 33.18 -11.69
C ALA A 9 -1.93 33.04 -10.48
N TYR A 10 -1.11 34.04 -10.20
CA TYR A 10 -0.24 34.05 -9.02
C TYR A 10 -1.04 33.98 -7.73
N GLU A 11 -2.04 34.85 -7.53
CA GLU A 11 -2.80 34.90 -6.28
C GLU A 11 -3.71 33.68 -6.09
N HIS A 12 -4.31 33.14 -7.14
CA HIS A 12 -5.33 32.10 -7.05
C HIS A 12 -4.78 30.69 -7.29
N VAL A 13 -3.67 30.56 -7.99
CA VAL A 13 -3.09 29.24 -8.30
C VAL A 13 -1.80 29.04 -7.52
N ILE A 14 -0.80 29.89 -7.69
CA ILE A 14 0.55 29.69 -7.13
C ILE A 14 0.53 29.91 -5.61
N LYS A 15 0.04 31.06 -5.15
CA LYS A 15 0.02 31.41 -3.71
C LYS A 15 -0.73 30.40 -2.86
N THR A 16 -1.84 29.86 -3.37
CA THR A 16 -2.61 28.85 -2.65
C THR A 16 -1.93 27.50 -2.57
N ARG A 17 -0.88 27.23 -3.39
CA ARG A 17 -0.15 25.96 -3.43
C ARG A 17 1.30 26.03 -2.93
N LEU A 18 1.73 27.18 -2.44
CA LEU A 18 3.10 27.33 -1.89
C LEU A 18 3.36 26.35 -0.74
N LEU A 19 2.37 26.14 0.14
CA LEU A 19 2.50 25.16 1.24
C LEU A 19 2.62 23.72 0.72
N LEU A 20 1.87 23.37 -0.32
CA LEU A 20 1.99 22.06 -0.97
C LEU A 20 3.36 21.90 -1.62
N LEU A 21 3.85 22.90 -2.33
CA LEU A 21 5.18 22.86 -2.97
C LEU A 21 6.27 22.69 -1.92
N PHE A 22 6.20 23.41 -0.81
CA PHE A 22 7.16 23.27 0.29
C PHE A 22 7.10 21.86 0.90
N PHE A 23 5.89 21.33 1.14
CA PHE A 23 5.71 19.96 1.60
C PHE A 23 6.30 18.94 0.63
N LEU A 24 6.04 19.07 -0.67
CA LEU A 24 6.59 18.18 -1.70
C LEU A 24 8.11 18.27 -1.81
N LEU A 25 8.70 19.44 -1.64
CA LEU A 25 10.17 19.58 -1.60
C LEU A 25 10.78 18.81 -0.44
N ILE A 26 10.17 18.88 0.76
CA ILE A 26 10.61 18.09 1.91
C ILE A 26 10.40 16.58 1.63
N TYR A 27 9.24 16.21 1.10
CA TYR A 27 8.94 14.82 0.74
C TYR A 27 9.98 14.26 -0.23
N PHE A 28 10.25 14.95 -1.35
CA PHE A 28 11.24 14.51 -2.32
C PHE A 28 12.67 14.52 -1.77
N GLY A 29 13.01 15.48 -0.92
CA GLY A 29 14.29 15.49 -0.22
C GLY A 29 14.50 14.22 0.64
N ILE A 30 13.50 13.84 1.43
CA ILE A 30 13.53 12.60 2.22
C ILE A 30 13.64 11.38 1.30
N MET A 31 12.81 11.31 0.26
CA MET A 31 12.78 10.18 -0.67
C MET A 31 14.13 9.96 -1.38
N THR A 32 14.75 11.03 -1.87
CA THR A 32 16.04 10.93 -2.58
C THR A 32 17.19 10.49 -1.69
N VAL A 33 17.09 10.69 -0.38
CA VAL A 33 18.10 10.22 0.58
C VAL A 33 17.83 8.78 0.99
N SER A 34 16.56 8.37 1.17
CA SER A 34 16.19 7.11 1.81
C SER A 34 15.79 5.96 0.85
N TYR A 35 15.55 6.22 -0.45
CA TYR A 35 15.03 5.17 -1.36
C TYR A 35 15.91 3.93 -1.47
N LYS A 36 17.21 4.08 -1.19
CA LYS A 36 18.17 2.97 -1.18
C LYS A 36 18.20 2.17 0.13
N ASP A 37 17.59 2.66 1.19
CA ASP A 37 17.66 1.99 2.49
C ASP A 37 16.70 0.80 2.57
N PHE A 38 15.58 0.88 1.87
CA PHE A 38 14.55 -0.17 1.87
C PHE A 38 15.05 -1.47 1.25
N GLY A 39 14.69 -2.59 1.86
CA GLY A 39 15.02 -3.93 1.37
C GLY A 39 14.02 -4.44 0.35
N LEU A 40 14.46 -5.39 -0.49
CA LEU A 40 13.61 -6.13 -1.40
C LEU A 40 12.58 -6.95 -0.60
N THR A 41 11.31 -6.77 -0.92
CA THR A 41 10.23 -7.57 -0.34
C THR A 41 9.92 -8.81 -1.19
N MET A 42 9.38 -9.86 -0.55
CA MET A 42 9.01 -11.09 -1.25
C MET A 42 8.04 -10.88 -2.42
N ASP A 43 7.18 -9.84 -2.36
CA ASP A 43 6.22 -9.56 -3.42
C ASP A 43 6.82 -8.81 -4.61
N GLU A 44 7.86 -8.01 -4.40
CA GLU A 44 8.44 -7.16 -5.45
C GLU A 44 9.02 -7.98 -6.59
N PHE A 45 9.75 -9.02 -6.27
CA PHE A 45 10.32 -9.90 -7.27
C PHE A 45 9.25 -10.39 -8.27
N PHE A 46 8.12 -10.89 -7.76
CA PHE A 46 7.04 -11.38 -8.60
C PHE A 46 6.40 -10.27 -9.44
N VAL A 47 6.15 -9.10 -8.85
CA VAL A 47 5.51 -8.00 -9.55
C VAL A 47 6.40 -7.45 -10.66
N TYR A 48 7.69 -7.25 -10.40
CA TYR A 48 8.61 -6.70 -11.40
C TYR A 48 8.96 -7.69 -12.50
N THR A 49 9.09 -8.98 -12.18
CA THR A 49 9.31 -10.03 -13.20
C THR A 49 8.10 -10.16 -14.12
N ARG A 50 6.88 -10.06 -13.58
CA ARG A 50 5.66 -9.98 -14.40
C ARG A 50 5.64 -8.75 -15.29
N GLY A 51 6.09 -7.59 -14.79
CA GLY A 51 6.24 -6.37 -15.56
C GLY A 51 7.21 -6.54 -16.72
N GLN A 52 8.36 -7.16 -16.50
CA GLN A 52 9.34 -7.50 -17.53
C GLN A 52 8.75 -8.44 -18.59
N TYR A 53 8.08 -9.50 -18.15
CA TYR A 53 7.42 -10.44 -19.05
C TYR A 53 6.39 -9.74 -19.93
N PHE A 54 5.49 -8.97 -19.32
CA PHE A 54 4.46 -8.25 -20.06
C PHE A 54 5.04 -7.24 -21.06
N TYR A 55 6.03 -6.45 -20.65
CA TYR A 55 6.70 -5.49 -21.51
C TYR A 55 7.34 -6.19 -22.73
N ASN A 56 8.14 -7.23 -22.50
CA ASN A 56 8.82 -7.95 -23.57
C ASN A 56 7.82 -8.60 -24.55
N LYS A 57 6.69 -9.11 -24.03
CA LYS A 57 5.63 -9.67 -24.87
C LYS A 57 4.98 -8.60 -25.78
N VAL A 58 4.73 -7.41 -25.24
CA VAL A 58 4.12 -6.29 -26.01
C VAL A 58 5.08 -5.75 -27.08
N VAL A 59 6.39 -5.66 -26.78
CA VAL A 59 7.38 -5.15 -27.76
C VAL A 59 7.91 -6.23 -28.69
N GLY A 60 7.44 -7.48 -28.59
CA GLY A 60 7.87 -8.60 -29.47
C GLY A 60 9.29 -9.07 -29.20
N ASN A 61 9.83 -8.89 -28.00
CA ASN A 61 11.19 -9.25 -27.62
C ASN A 61 11.24 -10.55 -26.79
N ASP A 62 10.77 -11.66 -27.38
CA ASP A 62 10.67 -12.97 -26.71
C ASP A 62 12.06 -13.55 -26.32
N ALA A 63 13.17 -13.07 -26.93
CA ALA A 63 14.53 -13.58 -26.68
C ALA A 63 15.07 -13.22 -25.29
N HIS A 64 14.54 -12.18 -24.64
CA HIS A 64 14.97 -11.72 -23.32
C HIS A 64 14.05 -12.18 -22.15
N LEU A 65 13.12 -13.08 -22.42
CA LEU A 65 12.40 -13.77 -21.36
C LEU A 65 13.43 -14.64 -20.61
N GLN A 66 13.76 -14.25 -19.38
CA GLN A 66 14.71 -15.02 -18.57
C GLN A 66 14.29 -16.50 -18.53
N LYS A 67 15.20 -17.39 -18.95
CA LYS A 67 14.97 -18.85 -19.01
C LYS A 67 14.65 -19.54 -17.67
N GLY A 68 14.57 -18.81 -16.58
CA GLY A 68 14.21 -19.32 -15.25
C GLY A 68 12.77 -18.99 -14.82
N PHE A 69 12.08 -18.10 -15.54
CA PHE A 69 10.67 -17.81 -15.32
C PHE A 69 9.84 -18.54 -16.38
N VAL A 70 9.81 -19.83 -16.26
CA VAL A 70 8.82 -20.62 -16.98
C VAL A 70 7.47 -20.18 -16.38
N VAL A 71 6.68 -19.42 -17.17
CA VAL A 71 5.24 -19.40 -17.02
C VAL A 71 4.83 -20.85 -17.29
N HIS A 72 4.90 -21.68 -16.26
CA HIS A 72 4.49 -23.06 -16.38
C HIS A 72 3.01 -23.08 -16.69
N GLU A 73 2.76 -23.41 -17.86
CA GLU A 73 1.77 -24.36 -18.34
C GLU A 73 1.21 -25.14 -17.17
N GLU A 74 -0.12 -25.13 -17.05
CA GLU A 74 -0.90 -25.94 -16.12
C GLU A 74 -0.56 -25.75 -14.61
N GLY A 75 -1.24 -24.80 -13.99
CA GLY A 75 -1.26 -24.60 -12.53
C GLY A 75 -0.77 -23.25 -11.99
N ASN A 76 -0.21 -22.36 -12.81
CA ASN A 76 0.17 -21.00 -12.42
C ASN A 76 -0.71 -19.91 -13.08
N GLU A 77 -2.01 -20.15 -13.13
CA GLU A 77 -3.02 -19.22 -13.66
C GLU A 77 -2.97 -17.85 -12.94
N ASP A 78 -2.55 -17.82 -11.67
CA ASP A 78 -2.37 -16.59 -10.89
C ASP A 78 -1.44 -15.57 -11.59
N ILE A 79 -0.42 -16.01 -12.31
CA ILE A 79 0.50 -15.13 -13.05
C ILE A 79 -0.22 -14.39 -14.18
N LEU A 80 -1.08 -15.07 -14.92
CA LEU A 80 -1.81 -14.49 -16.05
C LEU A 80 -2.85 -13.46 -15.59
N TYR A 81 -3.52 -13.73 -14.47
CA TYR A 81 -4.55 -12.85 -13.91
C TYR A 81 -3.99 -11.67 -13.12
N ASN A 82 -2.72 -11.69 -12.74
CA ASN A 82 -2.07 -10.58 -12.03
C ASN A 82 -1.19 -9.71 -12.95
N ASN A 83 -1.17 -9.96 -14.28
CA ASN A 83 -0.44 -9.16 -15.26
C ASN A 83 -1.23 -7.92 -15.66
N SER A 84 -0.93 -6.78 -15.04
CA SER A 84 -1.45 -5.48 -15.46
C SER A 84 -0.36 -4.62 -16.12
N SER A 85 -0.78 -3.58 -16.84
CA SER A 85 0.16 -2.64 -17.48
C SER A 85 1.03 -1.86 -16.48
N TYR A 86 0.60 -1.72 -15.21
CA TYR A 86 1.34 -0.96 -14.21
C TYR A 86 2.76 -1.51 -13.95
N PRO A 87 2.96 -2.82 -13.65
CA PRO A 87 4.29 -3.40 -13.53
C PRO A 87 5.17 -3.24 -14.79
N ALA A 88 4.57 -3.32 -15.98
CA ALA A 88 5.28 -3.12 -17.23
C ALA A 88 5.77 -1.68 -17.41
N ILE A 89 4.96 -0.70 -17.00
CA ILE A 89 5.34 0.72 -16.98
C ILE A 89 6.51 0.93 -16.00
N LEU A 90 6.46 0.32 -14.81
CA LEU A 90 7.57 0.38 -13.86
C LEU A 90 8.87 -0.18 -14.47
N TYR A 91 8.78 -1.35 -15.12
CA TYR A 91 9.93 -1.95 -15.79
C TYR A 91 10.49 -1.04 -16.89
N MET A 92 9.63 -0.47 -17.72
CA MET A 92 10.03 0.46 -18.78
C MET A 92 10.73 1.72 -18.24
N LEU A 93 10.27 2.26 -17.12
CA LEU A 93 10.81 3.48 -16.52
C LEU A 93 12.11 3.23 -15.75
N ASN A 94 12.40 1.99 -15.35
CA ASN A 94 13.57 1.64 -14.55
C ASN A 94 14.71 1.07 -15.44
N ASN A 95 15.41 1.95 -16.14
CA ASN A 95 16.50 1.56 -17.05
C ASN A 95 17.62 0.74 -16.40
N ASN A 96 17.85 0.90 -15.08
CA ASN A 96 18.90 0.18 -14.36
C ASN A 96 18.45 -1.18 -13.83
N GLN A 97 17.15 -1.48 -13.91
CA GLN A 97 16.53 -2.72 -13.44
C GLN A 97 16.89 -3.07 -11.97
N SER A 98 17.22 -2.04 -11.17
CA SER A 98 17.48 -2.18 -9.74
C SER A 98 16.19 -2.06 -8.94
N TYR A 99 16.06 -2.78 -7.84
CA TYR A 99 14.90 -2.65 -6.96
C TYR A 99 14.83 -1.26 -6.31
N GLU A 100 15.96 -0.66 -6.00
CA GLU A 100 16.02 0.73 -5.51
C GLU A 100 15.44 1.72 -6.53
N GLY A 101 15.64 1.48 -7.84
CA GLY A 101 15.03 2.28 -8.90
C GLY A 101 13.50 2.18 -8.88
N TYR A 102 12.97 0.98 -8.66
CA TYR A 102 11.52 0.79 -8.49
C TYR A 102 11.00 1.48 -7.23
N HIS A 103 11.72 1.41 -6.09
CA HIS A 103 11.38 2.14 -4.87
C HIS A 103 11.21 3.64 -5.15
N LEU A 104 12.19 4.25 -5.84
CA LEU A 104 12.12 5.67 -6.19
C LEU A 104 10.90 5.99 -7.05
N ILE A 105 10.58 5.18 -8.06
CA ILE A 105 9.42 5.38 -8.94
C ILE A 105 8.11 5.27 -8.13
N ASN A 106 7.99 4.27 -7.24
CA ASN A 106 6.82 4.14 -6.37
C ASN A 106 6.65 5.36 -5.44
N MET A 107 7.75 5.87 -4.90
CA MET A 107 7.76 7.08 -4.08
C MET A 107 7.33 8.32 -4.88
N LEU A 108 7.81 8.47 -6.11
CA LEU A 108 7.39 9.55 -7.00
C LEU A 108 5.88 9.46 -7.31
N LEU A 109 5.38 8.26 -7.63
CA LEU A 109 3.96 8.03 -7.86
C LEU A 109 3.12 8.39 -6.63
N ALA A 110 3.60 8.02 -5.43
CA ALA A 110 2.90 8.31 -4.18
C ALA A 110 2.75 9.80 -3.89
N SER A 111 3.56 10.69 -4.50
CA SER A 111 3.35 12.14 -4.40
C SER A 111 1.97 12.57 -4.89
N THR A 112 1.37 11.83 -5.83
CA THR A 112 0.06 12.13 -6.41
C THR A 112 -1.08 12.04 -5.40
N ILE A 113 -1.00 11.15 -4.40
CA ILE A 113 -2.04 11.06 -3.35
C ILE A 113 -1.99 12.27 -2.41
N PHE A 114 -0.78 12.76 -2.09
CA PHE A 114 -0.62 13.97 -1.28
C PHE A 114 -1.16 15.19 -2.00
N ILE A 115 -0.88 15.31 -3.30
CA ILE A 115 -1.42 16.38 -4.17
C ILE A 115 -2.93 16.30 -4.21
N ALA A 116 -3.49 15.13 -4.49
CA ALA A 116 -4.94 14.95 -4.57
C ALA A 116 -5.66 15.25 -3.25
N MET A 117 -5.07 14.84 -2.12
CA MET A 117 -5.61 15.11 -0.79
C MET A 117 -5.58 16.61 -0.47
N TYR A 118 -4.49 17.30 -0.82
CA TYR A 118 -4.39 18.75 -0.69
C TYR A 118 -5.44 19.47 -1.54
N GLU A 119 -5.54 19.14 -2.82
CA GLU A 119 -6.49 19.79 -3.74
C GLU A 119 -7.94 19.54 -3.34
N LEU A 120 -8.26 18.34 -2.86
CA LEU A 120 -9.58 18.01 -2.35
C LEU A 120 -9.94 18.88 -1.13
N LEU A 121 -9.05 18.98 -0.14
CA LEU A 121 -9.26 19.78 1.05
C LEU A 121 -9.23 21.29 0.73
N LEU A 122 -8.40 21.72 -0.23
CA LEU A 122 -8.41 23.10 -0.72
C LEU A 122 -9.73 23.43 -1.43
N PHE A 123 -10.28 22.50 -2.20
CA PHE A 123 -11.59 22.64 -2.84
C PHE A 123 -12.70 22.83 -1.81
N VAL A 124 -12.66 22.06 -0.71
CA VAL A 124 -13.69 22.09 0.34
C VAL A 124 -13.57 23.33 1.25
N TYR A 125 -12.36 23.63 1.72
CA TYR A 125 -12.14 24.66 2.76
C TYR A 125 -11.67 26.01 2.23
N ARG A 126 -11.17 26.08 1.00
CA ARG A 126 -10.62 27.30 0.38
C ARG A 126 -9.49 27.96 1.20
N LYS A 127 -8.83 27.21 2.09
CA LYS A 127 -7.76 27.68 2.97
C LYS A 127 -6.55 26.75 2.87
N PRO A 128 -5.40 27.25 2.37
CA PRO A 128 -4.19 26.42 2.16
C PRO A 128 -3.72 25.70 3.43
N LEU A 129 -3.78 26.36 4.60
CA LEU A 129 -3.38 25.75 5.87
C LEU A 129 -4.24 24.54 6.24
N PHE A 130 -5.56 24.62 6.02
CA PHE A 130 -6.45 23.49 6.27
C PHE A 130 -6.28 22.38 5.24
N ALA A 131 -5.93 22.74 4.00
CA ALA A 131 -5.64 21.77 2.94
C ALA A 131 -4.39 20.94 3.22
N LEU A 132 -3.39 21.52 3.90
CA LEU A 132 -2.14 20.83 4.24
C LEU A 132 -2.31 19.76 5.32
N ILE A 133 -3.38 19.83 6.15
CA ILE A 133 -3.59 18.88 7.26
C ILE A 133 -3.64 17.44 6.77
N GLY A 134 -4.35 17.16 5.67
CA GLY A 134 -4.47 15.82 5.13
C GLY A 134 -3.14 15.21 4.69
N PRO A 135 -2.38 15.86 3.79
CA PRO A 135 -1.04 15.42 3.42
C PRO A 135 -0.12 15.19 4.61
N LEU A 136 -0.12 16.10 5.60
CA LEU A 136 0.69 15.94 6.82
C LEU A 136 0.27 14.72 7.63
N LEU A 137 -1.02 14.53 7.90
CA LEU A 137 -1.49 13.36 8.64
C LEU A 137 -1.17 12.06 7.91
N LEU A 138 -1.31 12.03 6.58
CA LEU A 138 -0.99 10.83 5.78
C LEU A 138 0.51 10.55 5.79
N PHE A 139 1.35 11.59 5.63
CA PHE A 139 2.80 11.48 5.73
C PHE A 139 3.23 10.94 7.10
N PHE A 140 2.61 11.43 8.19
CA PHE A 140 2.85 10.94 9.54
C PHE A 140 1.97 9.72 9.92
N THR A 141 1.63 8.89 8.94
CA THR A 141 1.05 7.55 9.15
C THR A 141 2.10 6.50 8.75
N PRO A 142 2.95 6.02 9.70
CA PRO A 142 4.13 5.23 9.38
C PRO A 142 3.80 3.97 8.57
N ARG A 143 2.68 3.31 8.91
CA ARG A 143 2.20 2.14 8.17
C ARG A 143 1.99 2.41 6.69
N PHE A 144 1.42 3.57 6.33
CA PHE A 144 1.21 3.94 4.93
C PHE A 144 2.51 4.37 4.25
N LEU A 145 3.30 5.22 4.93
CA LEU A 145 4.54 5.74 4.35
C LEU A 145 5.58 4.63 4.13
N GLY A 146 5.69 3.69 5.08
CA GLY A 146 6.64 2.58 5.00
C GLY A 146 6.29 1.54 3.93
N ASP A 147 5.02 1.45 3.54
CA ASP A 147 4.59 0.59 2.42
C ASP A 147 4.91 1.22 1.05
N ILE A 148 5.10 2.55 0.95
CA ILE A 148 5.25 3.25 -0.34
C ILE A 148 6.41 2.70 -1.18
N PRO A 149 7.64 2.51 -0.66
CA PRO A 149 8.76 2.10 -1.49
C PRO A 149 8.58 0.71 -2.09
N ALA A 150 8.32 -0.27 -1.24
CA ALA A 150 8.47 -1.68 -1.52
C ALA A 150 7.13 -2.44 -1.67
N ASN A 151 6.01 -1.72 -1.82
CA ASN A 151 4.69 -2.32 -2.07
C ASN A 151 4.14 -1.90 -3.45
N PRO A 152 4.56 -2.56 -4.53
CA PRO A 152 4.21 -2.18 -5.89
C PRO A 152 2.77 -2.56 -6.30
N LYS A 153 1.95 -3.07 -5.40
CA LYS A 153 0.57 -3.48 -5.68
C LYS A 153 -0.45 -2.71 -4.83
N ASP A 154 -0.30 -2.70 -3.51
CA ASP A 154 -1.32 -2.12 -2.64
C ASP A 154 -1.26 -0.59 -2.60
N ILE A 155 -0.06 0.01 -2.70
CA ILE A 155 0.13 1.46 -2.75
C ILE A 155 -0.41 2.05 -4.05
N PRO A 156 -0.05 1.59 -5.27
CA PRO A 156 -0.64 2.11 -6.49
C PRO A 156 -2.16 1.97 -6.53
N PHE A 157 -2.67 0.85 -6.00
CA PHE A 157 -4.11 0.67 -5.85
C PHE A 157 -4.73 1.71 -4.90
N ALA A 158 -4.13 1.94 -3.73
CA ALA A 158 -4.61 2.93 -2.76
C ALA A 158 -4.61 4.35 -3.35
N ILE A 159 -3.60 4.69 -4.15
CA ILE A 159 -3.52 5.96 -4.88
C ILE A 159 -4.66 6.09 -5.88
N GLY A 160 -4.80 5.13 -6.81
CA GLY A 160 -5.84 5.16 -7.84
C GLY A 160 -7.25 5.19 -7.25
N TYR A 161 -7.46 4.42 -6.19
CA TYR A 161 -8.71 4.40 -5.44
C TYR A 161 -9.00 5.77 -4.81
N PHE A 162 -8.04 6.36 -4.11
CA PHE A 162 -8.20 7.68 -3.49
C PHE A 162 -8.43 8.79 -4.51
N LEU A 163 -7.69 8.76 -5.63
CA LEU A 163 -7.87 9.68 -6.75
C LEU A 163 -9.31 9.62 -7.28
N SER A 164 -9.88 8.42 -7.42
CA SER A 164 -11.26 8.24 -7.87
C SER A 164 -12.27 8.85 -6.87
N ILE A 165 -12.09 8.60 -5.57
CA ILE A 165 -12.93 9.18 -4.51
C ILE A 165 -12.83 10.71 -4.49
N ALA A 166 -11.61 11.26 -4.56
CA ALA A 166 -11.38 12.70 -4.59
C ALA A 166 -12.01 13.35 -5.85
N PHE A 167 -11.87 12.67 -7.00
CA PHE A 167 -12.39 13.14 -8.27
C PHE A 167 -13.93 13.25 -8.27
N ILE A 168 -14.66 12.34 -7.62
CA ILE A 168 -16.11 12.42 -7.47
C ILE A 168 -16.54 13.78 -6.87
N ILE A 169 -15.80 14.31 -5.91
CA ILE A 169 -16.12 15.59 -5.26
C ILE A 169 -15.62 16.79 -6.07
N ILE A 170 -14.37 16.76 -6.54
CA ILE A 170 -13.73 17.90 -7.23
C ILE A 170 -14.42 18.19 -8.55
N SER A 171 -14.85 17.16 -9.27
CA SER A 171 -15.43 17.25 -10.60
C SER A 171 -16.94 17.52 -10.65
N GLN A 172 -17.62 17.71 -9.51
CA GLN A 172 -19.08 17.89 -9.46
C GLN A 172 -19.60 19.04 -10.35
N LYS A 173 -18.80 20.06 -10.62
CA LYS A 173 -19.15 21.21 -11.45
C LYS A 173 -18.65 21.11 -12.88
N TRP A 174 -18.03 20.01 -13.26
CA TRP A 174 -17.48 19.80 -14.60
C TRP A 174 -18.56 19.38 -15.59
N ASN A 175 -18.22 19.45 -16.89
CA ASN A 175 -19.05 18.82 -17.93
C ASN A 175 -19.28 17.35 -17.58
N LYS A 176 -20.53 16.92 -17.62
CA LYS A 176 -20.94 15.59 -17.14
C LYS A 176 -20.26 14.44 -17.88
N ASN A 177 -20.18 14.55 -19.21
CA ASN A 177 -19.56 13.51 -20.03
C ASN A 177 -18.06 13.40 -19.71
N LEU A 178 -17.37 14.54 -19.61
CA LEU A 178 -15.94 14.56 -19.23
C LEU A 178 -15.73 13.98 -17.84
N GLN A 179 -16.61 14.31 -16.87
CA GLN A 179 -16.57 13.73 -15.53
C GLN A 179 -16.68 12.20 -15.59
N LEU A 180 -17.64 11.66 -16.30
CA LEU A 180 -17.86 10.20 -16.38
C LEU A 180 -16.72 9.50 -17.11
N ILE A 181 -16.20 10.09 -18.19
CA ILE A 181 -15.05 9.53 -18.92
C ILE A 181 -13.83 9.44 -18.01
N LEU A 182 -13.44 10.55 -17.36
CA LEU A 182 -12.24 10.57 -16.52
C LEU A 182 -12.40 9.72 -15.26
N LEU A 183 -13.59 9.71 -14.64
CA LEU A 183 -13.86 8.81 -13.53
C LEU A 183 -13.79 7.34 -13.96
N GLY A 184 -14.35 7.00 -15.14
CA GLY A 184 -14.27 5.65 -15.71
C GLY A 184 -12.84 5.20 -15.96
N VAL A 185 -11.98 6.10 -16.47
CA VAL A 185 -10.55 5.84 -16.63
C VAL A 185 -9.89 5.55 -15.27
N LEU A 186 -10.10 6.40 -14.26
CA LEU A 186 -9.53 6.21 -12.92
C LEU A 186 -9.99 4.89 -12.28
N VAL A 187 -11.28 4.56 -12.40
CA VAL A 187 -11.85 3.31 -11.89
C VAL A 187 -11.27 2.10 -12.61
N GLY A 188 -11.20 2.14 -13.95
CA GLY A 188 -10.65 1.05 -14.76
C GLY A 188 -9.17 0.79 -14.47
N LEU A 189 -8.35 1.86 -14.35
CA LEU A 189 -6.94 1.75 -13.92
C LEU A 189 -6.81 1.17 -12.52
N SER A 190 -7.62 1.64 -11.57
CA SER A 190 -7.61 1.10 -10.20
C SER A 190 -8.00 -0.38 -10.18
N ALA A 191 -9.05 -0.75 -10.92
CA ALA A 191 -9.54 -2.11 -11.00
C ALA A 191 -8.54 -3.06 -11.69
N SER A 192 -7.72 -2.57 -12.62
CA SER A 192 -6.65 -3.37 -13.26
C SER A 192 -5.51 -3.72 -12.32
N ILE A 193 -5.32 -2.96 -11.22
CA ILE A 193 -4.35 -3.30 -10.15
C ILE A 193 -5.00 -4.26 -9.15
N ARG A 194 -6.22 -3.96 -8.70
CA ARG A 194 -7.04 -4.83 -7.84
C ARG A 194 -8.52 -4.71 -8.22
N VAL A 195 -9.15 -5.84 -8.55
CA VAL A 195 -10.54 -5.91 -9.04
C VAL A 195 -11.53 -5.18 -8.11
N ILE A 196 -11.25 -5.13 -6.80
CA ILE A 196 -12.04 -4.38 -5.81
C ILE A 196 -12.16 -2.88 -6.16
N GLY A 197 -11.33 -2.33 -7.06
CA GLY A 197 -11.47 -0.98 -7.61
C GLY A 197 -12.84 -0.71 -8.24
N PHE A 198 -13.50 -1.72 -8.79
CA PHE A 198 -14.88 -1.59 -9.29
C PHE A 198 -15.89 -1.23 -8.18
N SER A 199 -15.53 -1.39 -6.91
CA SER A 199 -16.39 -0.96 -5.79
C SER A 199 -16.69 0.55 -5.78
N ILE A 200 -15.90 1.35 -6.47
CA ILE A 200 -16.14 2.79 -6.66
C ILE A 200 -17.47 3.04 -7.38
N ILE A 201 -17.90 2.12 -8.25
CA ILE A 201 -19.17 2.23 -9.01
C ILE A 201 -20.38 2.20 -8.07
N PRO A 202 -20.61 1.18 -7.23
CA PRO A 202 -21.71 1.20 -6.27
C PRO A 202 -21.57 2.34 -5.25
N ILE A 203 -20.35 2.74 -4.87
CA ILE A 203 -20.14 3.92 -4.01
C ILE A 203 -20.63 5.20 -4.70
N TYR A 204 -20.31 5.38 -5.99
CA TYR A 204 -20.81 6.50 -6.80
C TYR A 204 -22.34 6.51 -6.88
N ILE A 205 -22.95 5.36 -7.16
CA ILE A 205 -24.41 5.20 -7.22
C ILE A 205 -25.05 5.61 -5.88
N LEU A 206 -24.59 5.03 -4.79
CA LEU A 206 -25.11 5.33 -3.44
C LEU A 206 -24.94 6.82 -3.08
N PHE A 207 -23.75 7.38 -3.37
CA PHE A 207 -23.49 8.79 -3.14
C PHE A 207 -24.44 9.69 -3.93
N LYS A 208 -24.67 9.41 -5.20
CA LYS A 208 -25.56 10.18 -6.07
C LYS A 208 -27.03 10.04 -5.67
N MET A 209 -27.43 8.89 -5.16
CA MET A 209 -28.79 8.66 -4.67
C MET A 209 -29.04 9.37 -3.33
N LEU A 210 -28.05 9.37 -2.45
CA LEU A 210 -28.19 9.90 -1.07
C LEU A 210 -27.85 11.39 -0.94
N THR A 211 -27.24 12.02 -1.97
CA THR A 211 -26.81 13.43 -1.87
C THR A 211 -27.19 14.26 -3.10
N PRO A 212 -27.89 15.40 -2.91
CA PRO A 212 -28.54 15.85 -1.68
C PRO A 212 -29.74 14.96 -1.30
N TRP A 213 -30.05 14.88 -0.02
CA TRP A 213 -31.24 14.15 0.43
C TRP A 213 -32.50 14.73 -0.20
N GLU A 214 -33.31 13.90 -0.86
CA GLU A 214 -34.53 14.32 -1.55
C GLU A 214 -35.72 13.47 -1.08
N THR A 215 -36.77 14.10 -0.67
CA THR A 215 -38.00 13.45 -0.19
C THR A 215 -39.10 13.42 -1.27
N ASN A 216 -38.97 14.21 -2.33
CA ASN A 216 -39.93 14.24 -3.41
C ASN A 216 -39.76 13.06 -4.36
N ILE A 217 -40.75 12.16 -4.42
CA ILE A 217 -40.72 10.92 -5.20
C ILE A 217 -40.46 11.19 -6.69
N SER A 218 -41.11 12.19 -7.30
CA SER A 218 -40.89 12.49 -8.74
C SER A 218 -39.45 12.92 -9.03
N LYS A 219 -38.84 13.72 -8.15
CA LYS A 219 -37.42 14.10 -8.29
C LYS A 219 -36.49 12.93 -8.02
N LEU A 220 -36.86 12.08 -7.07
CA LEU A 220 -36.08 10.85 -6.78
C LEU A 220 -36.10 9.88 -7.97
N CYS A 221 -37.27 9.69 -8.63
CA CYS A 221 -37.35 8.86 -9.84
C CYS A 221 -36.53 9.44 -10.99
N LYS A 222 -36.60 10.75 -11.26
CA LYS A 222 -35.77 11.39 -12.30
C LYS A 222 -34.28 11.25 -12.00
N ARG A 223 -33.88 11.39 -10.73
CA ARG A 223 -32.50 11.15 -10.28
C ARG A 223 -32.11 9.68 -10.52
N GLY A 224 -32.96 8.73 -10.16
CA GLY A 224 -32.73 7.30 -10.38
C GLY A 224 -32.41 6.99 -11.84
N VAL A 225 -33.23 7.50 -12.78
CA VAL A 225 -32.98 7.34 -14.22
C VAL A 225 -31.62 7.93 -14.62
N SER A 226 -31.31 9.16 -14.18
CA SER A 226 -30.02 9.78 -14.45
C SER A 226 -28.84 8.95 -13.90
N VAL A 227 -28.95 8.45 -12.66
CA VAL A 227 -27.92 7.63 -12.02
C VAL A 227 -27.71 6.31 -12.75
N VAL A 228 -28.78 5.68 -13.23
CA VAL A 228 -28.67 4.45 -14.04
C VAL A 228 -27.89 4.72 -15.34
N LEU A 229 -28.25 5.77 -16.08
CA LEU A 229 -27.53 6.14 -17.33
C LEU A 229 -26.06 6.49 -17.05
N GLU A 230 -25.79 7.31 -16.02
CA GLU A 230 -24.44 7.68 -15.61
C GLU A 230 -23.61 6.43 -15.23
N SER A 231 -24.22 5.51 -14.49
CA SER A 231 -23.56 4.27 -14.06
C SER A 231 -23.27 3.32 -15.21
N THR A 232 -24.18 3.23 -16.17
CA THR A 232 -23.94 2.42 -17.39
C THR A 232 -22.73 2.94 -18.15
N ILE A 233 -22.63 4.25 -18.37
CA ILE A 233 -21.47 4.86 -19.03
C ILE A 233 -20.20 4.60 -18.22
N LEU A 234 -20.26 4.77 -16.88
CA LEU A 234 -19.13 4.54 -15.99
C LEU A 234 -18.66 3.08 -16.04
N ILE A 235 -19.58 2.11 -16.00
CA ILE A 235 -19.29 0.68 -16.13
C ILE A 235 -18.60 0.40 -17.48
N LEU A 236 -19.17 0.87 -18.58
CA LEU A 236 -18.63 0.61 -19.92
C LEU A 236 -17.20 1.14 -20.07
N ILE A 237 -16.96 2.39 -19.66
CA ILE A 237 -15.63 3.00 -19.77
C ILE A 237 -14.64 2.31 -18.84
N SER A 238 -15.01 2.09 -17.58
CA SER A 238 -14.11 1.46 -16.61
C SER A 238 -13.77 0.02 -16.99
N PHE A 239 -14.73 -0.73 -17.52
CA PHE A 239 -14.50 -2.09 -17.99
C PHE A 239 -13.62 -2.12 -19.24
N LEU A 240 -13.84 -1.22 -20.21
CA LEU A 240 -12.97 -1.10 -21.38
C LEU A 240 -11.53 -0.79 -20.99
N ILE A 241 -11.31 0.19 -20.12
CA ILE A 241 -9.96 0.54 -19.63
C ILE A 241 -9.34 -0.64 -18.86
N PHE A 242 -10.13 -1.32 -18.04
CA PHE A 242 -9.70 -2.54 -17.36
C PHE A 242 -9.22 -3.62 -18.35
N LEU A 243 -10.00 -3.94 -19.37
CA LEU A 243 -9.65 -4.97 -20.38
C LEU A 243 -8.36 -4.62 -21.13
N VAL A 244 -8.17 -3.35 -21.50
CA VAL A 244 -6.94 -2.88 -22.15
C VAL A 244 -5.71 -3.06 -21.24
N ASN A 245 -5.88 -2.85 -19.94
CA ASN A 245 -4.80 -2.97 -18.96
C ASN A 245 -4.59 -4.39 -18.40
N MET A 246 -5.50 -5.31 -18.72
CA MET A 246 -5.45 -6.73 -18.32
C MET A 246 -5.56 -7.60 -19.58
N PRO A 247 -4.49 -7.71 -20.39
CA PRO A 247 -4.59 -8.28 -21.74
C PRO A 247 -5.03 -9.75 -21.76
N TYR A 248 -4.69 -10.54 -20.75
CA TYR A 248 -5.17 -11.91 -20.66
C TYR A 248 -6.70 -11.95 -20.53
N VAL A 249 -7.25 -11.13 -19.62
CA VAL A 249 -8.71 -11.01 -19.47
C VAL A 249 -9.33 -10.36 -20.69
N GLY A 250 -8.64 -9.38 -21.29
CA GLY A 250 -9.09 -8.68 -22.51
C GLY A 250 -9.16 -9.57 -23.76
N ALA A 251 -8.36 -10.63 -23.84
CA ALA A 251 -8.36 -11.58 -24.94
C ALA A 251 -9.65 -12.44 -25.00
N ASP A 252 -10.20 -12.83 -23.84
CA ASP A 252 -11.46 -13.55 -23.70
C ASP A 252 -12.21 -13.10 -22.43
N PRO A 253 -12.88 -11.94 -22.47
CA PRO A 253 -13.54 -11.39 -21.29
C PRO A 253 -14.65 -12.28 -20.71
N ILE A 254 -15.31 -13.06 -21.56
CA ILE A 254 -16.45 -13.89 -21.15
C ILE A 254 -16.00 -15.03 -20.25
N ASN A 255 -14.90 -15.67 -20.57
CA ASN A 255 -14.38 -16.79 -19.78
C ASN A 255 -13.43 -16.31 -18.69
N HIS A 256 -12.47 -15.42 -19.00
CA HIS A 256 -11.40 -15.05 -18.08
C HIS A 256 -11.84 -14.08 -16.98
N PHE A 257 -12.86 -13.22 -17.17
CA PHE A 257 -13.28 -12.32 -16.10
C PHE A 257 -13.97 -13.03 -14.92
N PRO A 258 -14.90 -13.98 -15.13
CA PRO A 258 -15.43 -14.80 -14.03
C PRO A 258 -14.35 -15.61 -13.30
N GLU A 259 -13.37 -16.12 -14.05
CA GLU A 259 -12.24 -16.87 -13.52
C GLU A 259 -11.35 -16.00 -12.63
N LEU A 260 -11.00 -14.78 -13.08
CA LEU A 260 -10.31 -13.78 -12.28
C LEU A 260 -11.05 -13.47 -10.97
N LEU A 261 -12.39 -13.32 -11.03
CA LEU A 261 -13.19 -13.09 -9.80
C LEU A 261 -13.11 -14.28 -8.85
N ASN A 262 -13.16 -15.50 -9.37
CA ASN A 262 -13.02 -16.72 -8.55
C ASN A 262 -11.63 -16.80 -7.92
N ILE A 263 -10.55 -16.59 -8.68
CA ILE A 263 -9.17 -16.58 -8.16
C ILE A 263 -8.98 -15.48 -7.12
N THR A 264 -9.49 -14.28 -7.38
CA THR A 264 -9.34 -13.15 -6.43
C THR A 264 -10.09 -13.38 -5.11
N THR A 265 -11.23 -14.06 -5.14
CA THR A 265 -12.04 -14.33 -3.94
C THR A 265 -11.59 -15.58 -3.19
N LYS A 266 -11.04 -16.57 -3.90
CA LYS A 266 -10.60 -17.87 -3.37
C LYS A 266 -9.11 -18.11 -3.60
N TYR A 267 -8.30 -17.05 -3.47
CA TYR A 267 -6.86 -17.13 -3.69
C TYR A 267 -6.24 -18.27 -2.85
N PRO A 268 -5.51 -19.22 -3.47
CA PRO A 268 -4.95 -20.38 -2.76
C PRO A 268 -3.70 -19.98 -1.95
N TRP A 269 -3.88 -19.19 -0.90
CA TRP A 269 -2.83 -18.88 0.04
C TRP A 269 -2.98 -19.80 1.27
N TYR A 270 -1.97 -20.63 1.51
CA TYR A 270 -1.98 -21.65 2.55
C TYR A 270 -1.09 -21.30 3.75
N GLY A 271 -0.68 -20.05 3.87
CA GLY A 271 0.13 -19.58 4.99
C GLY A 271 -0.67 -19.44 6.29
N ASN A 272 0.06 -19.31 7.38
CA ASN A 272 -0.50 -19.02 8.69
C ASN A 272 -0.27 -17.54 9.05
N MET A 273 -1.22 -16.96 9.80
CA MET A 273 -1.15 -15.58 10.29
C MET A 273 -0.98 -15.60 11.82
N LEU A 274 -0.05 -14.81 12.32
CA LEU A 274 0.08 -14.61 13.77
C LEU A 274 -0.91 -13.53 14.24
N PHE A 275 -1.89 -13.93 15.04
CA PHE A 275 -2.91 -13.01 15.55
C PHE A 275 -3.24 -13.35 17.01
N PHE A 276 -3.01 -12.40 17.93
CA PHE A 276 -3.07 -12.59 19.38
C PHE A 276 -2.22 -13.74 19.91
N GLY A 277 -1.06 -14.00 19.31
CA GLY A 277 -0.14 -15.07 19.71
C GLY A 277 -0.49 -16.44 19.14
N GLU A 278 -1.63 -16.58 18.48
CA GLU A 278 -2.08 -17.80 17.83
C GLU A 278 -1.74 -17.82 16.35
N ASN A 279 -1.34 -18.97 15.83
CA ASN A 279 -1.16 -19.18 14.38
C ASN A 279 -2.50 -19.60 13.79
N LEU A 280 -3.16 -18.68 13.11
CA LEU A 280 -4.42 -18.91 12.43
C LEU A 280 -4.16 -19.31 10.97
N ALA A 281 -4.79 -20.39 10.51
CA ALA A 281 -4.88 -20.67 9.08
C ALA A 281 -5.74 -19.58 8.40
N PHE A 282 -5.53 -19.39 7.10
CA PHE A 282 -6.17 -18.31 6.32
C PHE A 282 -7.71 -18.32 6.38
N ASP A 283 -8.32 -19.49 6.52
CA ASP A 283 -9.78 -19.70 6.61
C ASP A 283 -10.34 -19.54 8.03
N GLN A 284 -9.46 -19.55 9.05
CA GLN A 284 -9.82 -19.38 10.47
C GLN A 284 -9.84 -17.92 10.93
N ARG A 285 -9.61 -16.98 10.01
CA ARG A 285 -9.51 -15.56 10.29
C ARG A 285 -10.82 -15.02 10.90
N PRO A 286 -10.79 -14.42 12.12
CA PRO A 286 -11.98 -13.85 12.74
C PRO A 286 -12.39 -12.54 12.06
N LEU A 287 -13.66 -12.15 12.15
CA LEU A 287 -14.16 -10.86 11.63
C LEU A 287 -13.49 -9.66 12.32
N SER A 288 -13.00 -9.82 13.53
CA SER A 288 -12.26 -8.79 14.27
C SER A 288 -10.85 -8.53 13.71
N TYR A 289 -10.32 -9.37 12.82
CA TYR A 289 -8.96 -9.25 12.31
C TYR A 289 -8.68 -7.88 11.71
N LEU A 290 -9.43 -7.45 10.70
CA LEU A 290 -9.22 -6.16 10.05
C LEU A 290 -9.47 -4.96 10.96
N PRO A 291 -10.57 -4.88 11.74
CA PRO A 291 -10.75 -3.80 12.71
C PRO A 291 -9.63 -3.67 13.74
N ILE A 292 -9.11 -4.78 14.25
CA ILE A 292 -8.01 -4.77 15.20
C ILE A 292 -6.72 -4.30 14.54
N TRP A 293 -6.37 -4.80 13.36
CA TRP A 293 -5.20 -4.31 12.63
C TRP A 293 -5.28 -2.82 12.34
N LEU A 294 -6.44 -2.29 11.93
CA LEU A 294 -6.65 -0.85 11.78
C LEU A 294 -6.43 -0.10 13.10
N ALA A 295 -6.97 -0.61 14.20
CA ALA A 295 -6.85 0.03 15.51
C ALA A 295 -5.42 0.07 16.04
N ILE A 296 -4.63 -1.00 15.85
CA ILE A 296 -3.27 -1.11 16.42
C ILE A 296 -2.16 -0.55 15.51
N THR A 297 -2.41 -0.35 14.22
CA THR A 297 -1.41 0.17 13.27
C THR A 297 -1.69 1.59 12.79
N THR A 298 -2.85 2.15 13.11
CA THR A 298 -3.15 3.57 12.83
C THR A 298 -2.79 4.43 14.05
N PRO A 299 -2.12 5.59 13.88
CA PRO A 299 -1.82 6.48 15.00
C PRO A 299 -3.09 6.88 15.78
N PRO A 300 -3.07 6.86 17.13
CA PRO A 300 -4.27 7.09 17.96
C PRO A 300 -4.92 8.45 17.72
N LEU A 301 -4.14 9.49 17.42
CA LEU A 301 -4.68 10.80 17.08
C LEU A 301 -5.57 10.75 15.83
N ILE A 302 -5.14 10.03 14.79
CA ILE A 302 -5.92 9.86 13.55
C ILE A 302 -7.23 9.13 13.84
N LEU A 303 -7.18 8.06 14.64
CA LEU A 303 -8.39 7.32 15.05
C LEU A 303 -9.35 8.24 15.84
N GLY A 304 -8.86 8.95 16.85
CA GLY A 304 -9.68 9.86 17.68
C GLY A 304 -10.32 10.97 16.87
N LEU A 305 -9.56 11.61 15.97
CA LEU A 305 -10.07 12.67 15.09
C LEU A 305 -11.07 12.13 14.07
N SER A 306 -10.87 10.92 13.55
CA SER A 306 -11.82 10.26 12.66
C SER A 306 -13.14 9.96 13.39
N ILE A 307 -13.07 9.41 14.60
CA ILE A 307 -14.25 9.16 15.45
C ILE A 307 -14.98 10.47 15.77
N TYR A 308 -14.25 11.53 16.14
CA TYR A 308 -14.84 12.85 16.37
C TYR A 308 -15.59 13.36 15.12
N ALA A 309 -14.98 13.19 13.93
CA ALA A 309 -15.61 13.61 12.68
C ALA A 309 -16.91 12.85 12.37
N LEU A 310 -17.06 11.59 12.81
CA LEU A 310 -18.30 10.81 12.63
C LEU A 310 -19.49 11.50 13.29
N TRP A 311 -19.33 12.00 14.52
CA TRP A 311 -20.41 12.57 15.31
C TRP A 311 -20.66 14.06 15.01
N LYS A 312 -19.68 14.76 14.46
CA LYS A 312 -19.78 16.20 14.21
C LYS A 312 -20.62 16.47 12.96
N LYS A 313 -21.67 17.31 13.09
CA LYS A 313 -22.37 17.88 11.93
C LYS A 313 -21.49 18.93 11.27
N MET A 314 -21.33 18.86 9.97
CA MET A 314 -20.42 19.68 9.17
C MET A 314 -21.17 20.62 8.21
N SER A 315 -20.47 21.57 7.59
CA SER A 315 -21.02 22.40 6.51
C SER A 315 -21.43 21.54 5.31
N THR A 316 -22.31 22.06 4.44
CA THR A 316 -22.89 21.28 3.32
C THR A 316 -21.83 20.60 2.44
N HIS A 317 -20.78 21.33 2.04
CA HIS A 317 -19.72 20.76 1.19
C HIS A 317 -18.86 19.70 1.93
N THR A 318 -18.50 20.00 3.17
CA THR A 318 -17.76 19.08 4.05
C THR A 318 -18.62 17.85 4.38
N GLN A 319 -19.92 18.05 4.58
CA GLN A 319 -20.87 16.97 4.84
C GLN A 319 -20.99 16.00 3.65
N SER A 320 -21.02 16.51 2.42
CA SER A 320 -21.04 15.66 1.21
C SER A 320 -19.79 14.79 1.10
N LEU A 321 -18.61 15.37 1.35
CA LEU A 321 -17.35 14.60 1.38
C LEU A 321 -17.38 13.54 2.50
N LYS A 322 -17.80 13.91 3.70
CA LYS A 322 -17.95 12.97 4.81
C LYS A 322 -18.89 11.80 4.45
N ILE A 323 -20.05 12.08 3.84
CA ILE A 323 -21.00 11.04 3.41
C ILE A 323 -20.35 10.11 2.40
N LEU A 324 -19.61 10.62 1.41
CA LEU A 324 -18.91 9.79 0.43
C LEU A 324 -17.90 8.85 1.09
N ILE A 325 -17.10 9.36 2.05
CA ILE A 325 -16.15 8.53 2.81
C ILE A 325 -16.90 7.45 3.59
N LEU A 326 -17.99 7.80 4.27
CA LEU A 326 -18.78 6.86 5.07
C LEU A 326 -19.41 5.76 4.21
N ILE A 327 -19.93 6.11 3.02
CA ILE A 327 -20.45 5.13 2.05
C ILE A 327 -19.32 4.19 1.62
N SER A 328 -18.13 4.74 1.30
CA SER A 328 -16.98 3.94 0.91
C SER A 328 -16.57 2.97 2.03
N LEU A 329 -16.42 3.44 3.25
CA LEU A 329 -16.08 2.59 4.40
C LEU A 329 -17.17 1.52 4.66
N ALA A 330 -18.44 1.87 4.56
CA ALA A 330 -19.56 0.95 4.74
C ALA A 330 -19.57 -0.15 3.67
N VAL A 331 -19.40 0.20 2.38
CA VAL A 331 -19.35 -0.78 1.29
C VAL A 331 -18.20 -1.78 1.51
N HIS A 332 -17.01 -1.33 1.90
CA HIS A 332 -15.88 -2.22 2.14
C HIS A 332 -16.04 -3.05 3.42
N THR A 333 -16.68 -2.50 4.44
CA THR A 333 -17.03 -3.27 5.65
C THR A 333 -18.03 -4.38 5.30
N LEU A 334 -19.03 -4.08 4.47
CA LEU A 334 -19.99 -5.09 4.01
C LEU A 334 -19.29 -6.15 3.14
N PHE A 335 -18.42 -5.75 2.21
CA PHE A 335 -17.63 -6.70 1.41
C PHE A 335 -16.77 -7.60 2.30
N TYR A 336 -16.10 -7.04 3.31
CA TYR A 336 -15.30 -7.80 4.26
C TYR A 336 -16.12 -8.83 5.04
N ILE A 337 -17.31 -8.46 5.49
CA ILE A 337 -18.19 -9.34 6.28
C ILE A 337 -18.83 -10.43 5.42
N PHE A 338 -19.37 -10.07 4.26
CA PHE A 338 -20.19 -10.98 3.45
C PHE A 338 -19.38 -11.80 2.46
N LEU A 339 -18.37 -11.21 1.80
CA LEU A 339 -17.55 -11.93 0.82
C LEU A 339 -16.39 -12.68 1.47
N LYS A 340 -16.04 -12.35 2.72
CA LYS A 340 -14.95 -12.98 3.50
C LYS A 340 -13.67 -13.18 2.66
N PRO A 341 -13.16 -12.15 1.98
CA PRO A 341 -12.01 -12.30 1.09
C PRO A 341 -10.82 -12.86 1.86
N ILE A 342 -9.97 -13.62 1.18
CA ILE A 342 -8.72 -14.09 1.78
C ILE A 342 -7.78 -12.90 1.93
N ILE A 343 -7.52 -12.52 3.18
CA ILE A 343 -6.57 -11.46 3.55
C ILE A 343 -5.57 -12.00 4.56
N TYR A 344 -4.33 -11.58 4.43
CA TYR A 344 -3.19 -12.02 5.25
C TYR A 344 -2.19 -10.88 5.38
N ASN A 345 -1.17 -11.06 6.23
CA ASN A 345 -0.11 -10.08 6.48
C ASN A 345 -0.69 -8.72 6.93
N GLY A 346 -1.51 -8.76 7.96
CA GLY A 346 -2.03 -7.56 8.59
C GLY A 346 -3.03 -6.76 7.75
N LEU A 347 -2.77 -5.44 7.65
CA LEU A 347 -3.66 -4.48 7.00
C LEU A 347 -3.45 -4.36 5.49
N ARG A 348 -2.41 -4.97 4.90
CA ARG A 348 -1.92 -4.63 3.56
C ARG A 348 -3.01 -4.59 2.46
N HIS A 349 -3.90 -5.58 2.43
CA HIS A 349 -4.95 -5.67 1.41
C HIS A 349 -6.02 -4.57 1.55
N TYR A 350 -6.13 -3.94 2.73
CA TYR A 350 -7.04 -2.85 3.05
C TYR A 350 -6.30 -1.53 3.30
N LEU A 351 -5.05 -1.42 2.86
CA LEU A 351 -4.22 -0.23 3.02
C LEU A 351 -4.88 1.03 2.42
N PHE A 352 -5.66 0.87 1.34
CA PHE A 352 -6.42 1.93 0.68
C PHE A 352 -7.50 2.59 1.58
N ILE A 353 -7.81 2.00 2.73
CA ILE A 353 -8.72 2.61 3.72
C ILE A 353 -8.00 3.70 4.52
N LEU A 354 -6.68 3.60 4.75
CA LEU A 354 -5.93 4.56 5.56
C LEU A 354 -6.03 6.01 5.03
N PRO A 355 -5.87 6.31 3.73
CA PRO A 355 -6.08 7.65 3.21
C PRO A 355 -7.49 8.20 3.47
N GLN A 356 -8.51 7.36 3.49
CA GLN A 356 -9.89 7.74 3.78
C GLN A 356 -10.08 8.06 5.27
N LEU A 357 -9.50 7.28 6.17
CA LEU A 357 -9.49 7.57 7.62
C LEU A 357 -8.74 8.87 7.90
N VAL A 358 -7.58 9.08 7.26
CA VAL A 358 -6.81 10.32 7.35
C VAL A 358 -7.63 11.52 6.85
N LEU A 359 -8.35 11.36 5.76
CA LEU A 359 -9.23 12.41 5.25
C LEU A 359 -10.36 12.73 6.25
N LEU A 360 -10.97 11.72 6.86
CA LEU A 360 -11.96 11.89 7.91
C LEU A 360 -11.37 12.58 9.14
N ALA A 361 -10.16 12.18 9.57
CA ALA A 361 -9.41 12.84 10.64
C ALA A 361 -9.11 14.31 10.31
N SER A 362 -8.78 14.60 9.04
CA SER A 362 -8.54 15.98 8.57
C SER A 362 -9.79 16.84 8.70
N LEU A 363 -10.97 16.30 8.35
CA LEU A 363 -12.24 17.01 8.55
C LEU A 363 -12.47 17.30 10.04
N GLY A 364 -12.26 16.33 10.92
CA GLY A 364 -12.37 16.51 12.37
C GLY A 364 -11.38 17.53 12.92
N SER A 365 -10.14 17.51 12.42
CA SER A 365 -9.09 18.47 12.81
C SER A 365 -9.48 19.91 12.48
N VAL A 366 -9.97 20.15 11.26
CA VAL A 366 -10.36 21.49 10.81
C VAL A 366 -11.53 22.02 11.64
N GLU A 367 -12.51 21.18 11.96
CA GLU A 367 -13.65 21.57 12.82
C GLU A 367 -13.17 22.00 14.23
N LEU A 368 -12.21 21.27 14.81
CA LEU A 368 -11.61 21.63 16.10
C LEU A 368 -10.78 22.92 16.01
N MET A 369 -10.00 23.09 14.93
CA MET A 369 -9.18 24.31 14.72
C MET A 369 -10.01 25.57 14.49
N GLN A 370 -11.22 25.45 13.98
CA GLN A 370 -12.14 26.59 13.82
C GLN A 370 -12.72 27.06 15.17
N ASN A 371 -12.65 26.24 16.22
CA ASN A 371 -13.05 26.63 17.56
C ASN A 371 -11.94 27.43 18.23
N LYS A 372 -12.15 28.74 18.42
CA LYS A 372 -11.15 29.65 19.01
C LYS A 372 -10.63 29.22 20.38
N LYS A 373 -11.43 28.52 21.19
CA LYS A 373 -11.04 28.04 22.52
C LYS A 373 -10.12 26.82 22.45
N LEU A 374 -10.34 25.94 21.47
CA LEU A 374 -9.62 24.67 21.30
C LEU A 374 -8.40 24.78 20.38
N CYS A 375 -8.37 25.78 19.51
CA CYS A 375 -7.36 25.94 18.44
C CYS A 375 -5.91 25.82 18.96
N LYS A 376 -5.56 26.49 20.06
CA LYS A 376 -4.23 26.43 20.67
C LYS A 376 -3.84 24.99 21.06
N TRP A 377 -4.75 24.29 21.68
CA TRP A 377 -4.54 22.91 22.13
C TRP A 377 -4.40 21.95 20.97
N ILE A 378 -5.17 22.16 19.92
CA ILE A 378 -5.07 21.33 18.72
C ILE A 378 -3.72 21.50 18.05
N TYR A 379 -3.19 22.72 17.91
CA TYR A 379 -1.83 22.92 17.37
C TYR A 379 -0.76 22.27 18.26
N ALA A 380 -0.88 22.36 19.61
CA ALA A 380 0.03 21.70 20.51
C ALA A 380 -0.03 20.17 20.37
N ILE A 381 -1.21 19.58 20.27
CA ILE A 381 -1.41 18.14 20.04
C ILE A 381 -0.78 17.72 18.71
N PHE A 382 -0.96 18.51 17.63
CA PHE A 382 -0.34 18.23 16.34
C PHE A 382 1.19 18.29 16.41
N ALA A 383 1.75 19.27 17.13
CA ALA A 383 3.20 19.35 17.31
C ALA A 383 3.75 18.11 18.06
N LEU A 384 3.08 17.71 19.15
CA LEU A 384 3.44 16.47 19.88
C LEU A 384 3.27 15.22 19.01
N PHE A 385 2.22 15.15 18.21
CA PHE A 385 2.01 14.06 17.26
C PHE A 385 3.14 13.96 16.24
N ILE A 386 3.52 15.08 15.62
CA ILE A 386 4.61 15.13 14.66
C ILE A 386 5.92 14.65 15.31
N VAL A 387 6.27 15.17 16.47
CA VAL A 387 7.48 14.75 17.22
C VAL A 387 7.44 13.26 17.53
N SER A 388 6.29 12.74 17.99
CA SER A 388 6.11 11.31 18.27
C SER A 388 6.29 10.44 17.03
N MET A 389 5.73 10.85 15.89
CA MET A 389 5.86 10.09 14.65
C MET A 389 7.26 10.20 14.04
N MET A 390 7.93 11.35 14.16
CA MET A 390 9.36 11.46 13.81
C MET A 390 10.20 10.48 14.63
N GLY A 391 9.95 10.38 15.94
CA GLY A 391 10.58 9.36 16.78
C GLY A 391 10.33 7.94 16.27
N ALA A 392 9.08 7.61 15.89
CA ALA A 392 8.75 6.31 15.33
C ALA A 392 9.52 6.03 14.02
N TYR A 393 9.64 7.02 13.13
CA TYR A 393 10.43 6.89 11.90
C TYR A 393 11.90 6.60 12.20
N VAL A 394 12.55 7.40 13.03
CA VAL A 394 13.97 7.21 13.37
C VAL A 394 14.23 5.83 13.98
N HIS A 395 13.31 5.32 14.81
CA HIS A 395 13.49 4.03 15.47
C HIS A 395 13.14 2.82 14.62
N LEU A 396 12.26 2.96 13.62
CA LEU A 396 11.81 1.86 12.77
C LEU A 396 12.52 1.81 11.41
N HIS A 397 13.08 2.91 10.94
CA HIS A 397 13.69 2.97 9.61
C HIS A 397 14.70 1.83 9.36
N PRO A 398 14.60 1.17 8.21
CA PRO A 398 13.68 1.35 7.08
C PRO A 398 12.44 0.44 7.11
N TYR A 399 11.95 0.07 8.28
CA TYR A 399 10.85 -0.88 8.47
C TYR A 399 9.58 -0.21 9.01
N GLU A 400 9.25 1.01 8.56
CA GLU A 400 8.10 1.80 9.04
C GLU A 400 6.76 1.07 8.82
N TYR A 401 6.69 0.19 7.81
CA TYR A 401 5.51 -0.65 7.55
C TYR A 401 5.19 -1.61 8.71
N THR A 402 6.14 -1.83 9.63
CA THR A 402 5.94 -2.63 10.85
C THR A 402 5.46 -1.82 12.04
N TYR A 403 5.03 -0.58 11.83
CA TYR A 403 4.59 0.30 12.90
C TYR A 403 3.38 -0.26 13.64
N PHE A 404 3.47 -0.25 14.97
CA PHE A 404 2.40 -0.47 15.92
C PHE A 404 2.28 0.72 16.87
N ASN A 405 1.08 1.09 17.22
CA ASN A 405 0.82 2.24 18.08
C ASN A 405 0.89 1.90 19.58
N SER A 406 0.57 2.89 20.43
CA SER A 406 0.62 2.73 21.88
C SER A 406 -0.39 1.74 22.48
N ILE A 407 -1.43 1.33 21.73
CA ILE A 407 -2.40 0.31 22.18
C ILE A 407 -1.69 -1.04 22.43
N THR A 408 -0.74 -1.38 21.57
CA THR A 408 0.10 -2.57 21.73
C THR A 408 1.40 -2.29 22.47
N ARG A 409 1.62 -1.10 23.02
CA ARG A 409 2.92 -0.63 23.56
C ARG A 409 4.02 -0.57 22.49
N GLY A 410 3.65 -0.21 21.27
CA GLY A 410 4.53 -0.19 20.11
C GLY A 410 4.88 -1.59 19.61
N ILE A 411 5.93 -1.67 18.78
CA ILE A 411 6.37 -2.92 18.16
C ILE A 411 6.86 -3.96 19.19
N ALA A 412 7.46 -3.52 20.29
CA ALA A 412 7.94 -4.44 21.34
C ALA A 412 6.79 -5.22 21.99
N GLY A 413 5.64 -4.58 22.21
CA GLY A 413 4.45 -5.27 22.72
C GLY A 413 3.68 -6.08 21.69
N ALA A 414 3.93 -5.83 20.40
CA ALA A 414 3.35 -6.61 19.29
C ALA A 414 4.13 -7.90 19.02
N GLN A 415 5.41 -7.97 19.39
CA GLN A 415 6.26 -9.13 19.15
C GLN A 415 5.69 -10.40 19.79
N GLY A 416 5.58 -11.47 19.00
CA GLY A 416 4.99 -12.74 19.44
C GLY A 416 3.47 -12.75 19.52
N THR A 417 2.82 -11.59 19.38
CA THR A 417 1.35 -11.44 19.39
C THR A 417 0.80 -11.20 17.99
N PHE A 418 1.52 -10.43 17.17
CA PHE A 418 1.17 -10.08 15.79
C PHE A 418 2.38 -10.26 14.86
N GLU A 419 2.12 -10.38 13.55
CA GLU A 419 3.16 -10.41 12.53
C GLU A 419 3.91 -9.06 12.49
N ILE A 420 5.24 -9.10 12.39
CA ILE A 420 6.10 -7.92 12.33
C ILE A 420 6.65 -7.77 10.91
N ASP A 421 7.78 -8.41 10.61
CA ASP A 421 8.36 -8.42 9.26
C ASP A 421 7.83 -9.64 8.48
N TYR A 422 6.72 -9.45 7.77
CA TYR A 422 6.12 -10.50 6.96
C TYR A 422 6.60 -10.46 5.49
N TRP A 423 7.45 -9.51 5.15
CA TRP A 423 7.98 -9.35 3.80
C TRP A 423 9.46 -9.62 3.67
N ALA A 424 10.15 -9.92 4.78
CA ALA A 424 11.60 -10.15 4.82
C ALA A 424 12.43 -8.95 4.30
N ALA A 425 11.92 -7.72 4.47
CA ALA A 425 12.66 -6.52 4.07
C ALA A 425 13.99 -6.36 4.83
N SER A 426 14.10 -6.99 6.02
CA SER A 426 15.30 -7.01 6.85
C SER A 426 16.44 -7.87 6.28
N ASP A 427 16.18 -8.69 5.28
CA ASP A 427 17.20 -9.52 4.62
C ASP A 427 18.32 -8.69 3.99
N LYS A 428 18.00 -7.48 3.51
CA LYS A 428 19.03 -6.56 2.98
C LYS A 428 20.12 -6.26 3.99
N GLU A 429 19.75 -5.86 5.21
CA GLU A 429 20.73 -5.57 6.27
C GLU A 429 21.45 -6.86 6.73
N ALA A 430 20.71 -7.96 6.85
CA ALA A 430 21.29 -9.24 7.25
C ALA A 430 22.33 -9.73 6.24
N MET A 431 22.02 -9.66 4.95
CA MET A 431 22.93 -10.06 3.87
C MET A 431 24.12 -9.12 3.73
N ALA A 432 23.92 -7.81 3.92
CA ALA A 432 25.02 -6.84 3.94
C ALA A 432 25.98 -7.10 5.10
N TRP A 433 25.45 -7.39 6.30
CA TRP A 433 26.27 -7.75 7.45
C TRP A 433 27.05 -9.06 7.20
N LEU A 434 26.37 -10.12 6.73
CA LEU A 434 27.02 -11.40 6.44
C LEU A 434 28.10 -11.23 5.37
N SER A 435 27.85 -10.44 4.32
CA SER A 435 28.83 -10.17 3.28
C SER A 435 30.10 -9.50 3.82
N THR A 436 29.95 -8.57 4.80
CA THR A 436 31.07 -7.93 5.50
C THR A 436 31.81 -8.94 6.38
N TYR A 437 31.08 -9.72 7.16
CA TYR A 437 31.62 -10.75 8.04
C TYR A 437 32.47 -11.79 7.25
N LEU A 438 31.97 -12.26 6.10
CA LEU A 438 32.68 -13.21 5.26
C LEU A 438 34.01 -12.64 4.74
N LYS A 439 34.02 -11.35 4.34
CA LYS A 439 35.23 -10.66 3.88
C LYS A 439 36.26 -10.48 5.00
N GLU A 440 35.81 -10.07 6.19
CA GLU A 440 36.69 -9.85 7.35
C GLU A 440 37.32 -11.14 7.88
N ASN A 441 36.71 -12.30 7.60
CA ASN A 441 37.20 -13.61 8.00
C ASN A 441 37.82 -14.41 6.83
N ASP A 442 38.12 -13.77 5.68
CA ASP A 442 38.72 -14.38 4.49
C ASP A 442 37.97 -15.61 3.96
N ILE A 443 36.64 -15.65 4.16
CA ILE A 443 35.77 -16.74 3.70
C ILE A 443 35.38 -16.48 2.24
N THR A 444 35.97 -17.15 1.30
CA THR A 444 35.78 -16.94 -0.14
C THR A 444 34.69 -17.82 -0.78
N SER A 445 34.33 -18.91 -0.12
CA SER A 445 33.30 -19.84 -0.60
C SER A 445 32.41 -20.25 0.57
N THR A 446 31.11 -20.05 0.42
CA THR A 446 30.14 -20.40 1.46
C THR A 446 28.76 -20.67 0.85
N ALA A 447 28.02 -21.53 1.52
CA ALA A 447 26.66 -21.89 1.17
C ALA A 447 25.68 -21.23 2.14
N VAL A 448 24.70 -20.49 1.61
CA VAL A 448 23.73 -19.74 2.41
C VAL A 448 22.31 -20.21 2.11
N PHE A 449 21.54 -20.45 3.16
CA PHE A 449 20.11 -20.69 3.09
C PHE A 449 19.36 -19.44 3.56
N SER A 450 18.34 -19.01 2.81
CA SER A 450 17.46 -17.90 3.22
C SER A 450 16.02 -18.39 3.42
N CYS A 451 15.43 -18.10 4.58
CA CYS A 451 14.03 -18.40 4.86
C CYS A 451 13.06 -17.60 3.97
N SER A 452 13.50 -16.48 3.39
CA SER A 452 12.65 -15.62 2.57
C SER A 452 12.47 -16.08 1.13
N LYS A 453 13.40 -16.79 0.58
CA LYS A 453 13.56 -17.31 -0.81
C LYS A 453 14.92 -16.91 -1.40
N SER A 454 15.23 -17.54 -2.52
CA SER A 454 16.50 -17.34 -3.26
C SER A 454 16.66 -15.96 -3.87
N ASP A 455 15.57 -15.24 -4.15
CA ASP A 455 15.59 -14.00 -4.94
C ASP A 455 16.37 -12.87 -4.25
N SER A 456 16.15 -12.64 -2.96
CA SER A 456 16.90 -11.66 -2.17
C SER A 456 18.37 -12.06 -2.07
N LEU A 457 18.64 -13.36 -1.89
CA LEU A 457 20.01 -13.89 -1.80
C LEU A 457 20.78 -13.65 -3.10
N HIS A 458 20.20 -14.00 -4.25
CA HIS A 458 20.83 -13.78 -5.56
C HIS A 458 21.07 -12.30 -5.85
N TYR A 459 20.18 -11.42 -5.39
CA TYR A 459 20.31 -9.98 -5.61
C TYR A 459 21.40 -9.35 -4.74
N TYR A 460 21.41 -9.64 -3.43
CA TYR A 460 22.32 -9.00 -2.48
C TYR A 460 23.65 -9.74 -2.29
N MET A 461 23.68 -11.04 -2.52
CA MET A 461 24.87 -11.88 -2.33
C MET A 461 25.10 -12.86 -3.51
N PRO A 462 25.26 -12.37 -4.75
CA PRO A 462 25.39 -13.25 -5.94
C PRO A 462 26.65 -14.14 -5.91
N GLN A 463 27.58 -13.86 -5.01
CA GLN A 463 28.85 -14.61 -4.88
C GLN A 463 28.74 -15.86 -4.01
N VAL A 464 27.64 -16.04 -3.26
CA VAL A 464 27.47 -17.24 -2.40
C VAL A 464 26.73 -18.36 -3.12
N SER A 465 26.90 -19.58 -2.65
CA SER A 465 26.14 -20.74 -3.15
C SER A 465 24.75 -20.73 -2.48
N ASP A 466 23.70 -20.60 -3.28
CA ASP A 466 22.32 -20.74 -2.82
C ASP A 466 22.01 -22.23 -2.60
N VAL A 467 21.59 -22.57 -1.37
CA VAL A 467 21.22 -23.94 -0.98
C VAL A 467 19.79 -24.04 -0.49
N ASN A 468 18.90 -23.16 -0.96
CA ASN A 468 17.50 -23.15 -0.54
C ASN A 468 16.73 -24.44 -0.89
N THR A 469 17.25 -25.25 -1.79
CA THR A 469 16.73 -26.61 -2.06
C THR A 469 17.21 -27.67 -1.06
N ASN A 470 18.27 -27.40 -0.29
CA ASN A 470 18.85 -28.35 0.67
C ASN A 470 19.55 -27.64 1.82
N ILE A 471 18.80 -27.32 2.86
CA ILE A 471 19.28 -26.62 4.06
C ILE A 471 20.43 -27.34 4.79
N GLN A 472 20.56 -28.67 4.65
CA GLN A 472 21.66 -29.46 5.24
C GLN A 472 23.04 -29.07 4.70
N LYS A 473 23.08 -28.42 3.54
CA LYS A 473 24.32 -27.95 2.92
C LYS A 473 24.72 -26.55 3.34
N ALA A 474 23.88 -25.86 4.11
CA ALA A 474 24.11 -24.47 4.50
C ALA A 474 25.30 -24.35 5.48
N ASP A 475 26.13 -23.34 5.29
CA ASP A 475 27.11 -22.84 6.27
C ASP A 475 26.47 -21.75 7.14
N TYR A 476 25.61 -20.95 6.53
CA TYR A 476 24.86 -19.88 7.20
C TYR A 476 23.40 -19.93 6.81
N ILE A 477 22.55 -19.55 7.76
CA ILE A 477 21.10 -19.42 7.59
C ILE A 477 20.70 -18.00 7.94
N ILE A 478 20.00 -17.32 7.03
CA ILE A 478 19.38 -16.00 7.25
C ILE A 478 17.87 -16.23 7.37
N CYS A 479 17.30 -15.82 8.52
CA CYS A 479 15.89 -16.08 8.76
C CYS A 479 15.22 -14.88 9.44
N PHE A 480 14.16 -14.34 8.80
CA PHE A 480 13.34 -13.27 9.33
C PHE A 480 12.25 -13.78 10.28
N ASP A 481 11.86 -15.05 10.17
CA ASP A 481 10.87 -15.69 11.04
C ASP A 481 11.57 -16.49 12.16
N LYS A 482 11.41 -16.02 13.40
CA LYS A 482 11.95 -16.71 14.58
C LYS A 482 11.40 -18.11 14.80
N LYS A 483 10.14 -18.37 14.40
CA LYS A 483 9.53 -19.70 14.57
C LYS A 483 10.12 -20.68 13.58
N GLU A 484 10.29 -20.25 12.35
CA GLU A 484 10.96 -21.05 11.33
C GLU A 484 12.39 -21.36 11.75
N LEU A 485 13.17 -20.34 12.17
CA LEU A 485 14.51 -20.56 12.69
C LEU A 485 14.52 -21.53 13.89
N SER A 486 13.60 -21.38 14.83
CA SER A 486 13.50 -22.29 15.99
C SER A 486 13.15 -23.72 15.60
N ALA A 487 12.38 -23.92 14.53
CA ALA A 487 12.13 -25.24 13.96
C ALA A 487 13.40 -25.84 13.32
N ILE A 488 14.15 -25.03 12.57
CA ILE A 488 15.42 -25.43 11.95
C ILE A 488 16.45 -25.83 13.01
N GLN A 489 16.61 -25.05 14.07
CA GLN A 489 17.56 -25.29 15.16
C GLN A 489 17.37 -26.62 15.90
N LYS A 490 16.18 -27.24 15.81
CA LYS A 490 15.93 -28.59 16.38
C LYS A 490 16.70 -29.69 15.65
N TYR A 491 17.05 -29.46 14.39
CA TYR A 491 17.65 -30.50 13.53
C TYR A 491 19.04 -30.08 12.98
N ILE A 492 19.36 -28.78 13.00
CA ILE A 492 20.60 -28.24 12.51
C ILE A 492 21.35 -27.56 13.66
N PRO A 493 22.47 -28.12 14.14
CA PRO A 493 23.27 -27.51 15.20
C PRO A 493 24.01 -26.28 14.70
N GLY A 494 24.07 -25.26 15.53
CA GLY A 494 24.75 -24.01 15.19
C GLY A 494 24.60 -22.95 16.27
N THR A 495 25.02 -21.73 15.95
CA THR A 495 24.90 -20.57 16.84
C THR A 495 24.40 -19.32 16.11
N ILE A 496 23.68 -18.48 16.82
CA ILE A 496 23.30 -17.15 16.33
C ILE A 496 24.55 -16.27 16.42
N ILE A 497 25.00 -15.74 15.27
CA ILE A 497 26.17 -14.85 15.21
C ILE A 497 25.77 -13.37 15.09
N HIS A 498 24.59 -13.07 14.58
CA HIS A 498 24.08 -11.70 14.50
C HIS A 498 22.55 -11.64 14.43
N GLU A 499 21.98 -10.52 14.87
CA GLU A 499 20.55 -10.23 14.76
C GLU A 499 20.33 -8.78 14.31
N ILE A 500 19.49 -8.59 13.31
CA ILE A 500 19.01 -7.27 12.89
C ILE A 500 17.87 -6.86 13.81
N LYS A 501 18.02 -5.72 14.49
CA LYS A 501 17.07 -5.27 15.52
C LYS A 501 16.62 -3.83 15.32
N ARG A 502 15.34 -3.57 15.65
CA ARG A 502 14.78 -2.22 15.87
C ARG A 502 13.99 -2.22 17.17
N SER A 503 14.18 -1.21 18.01
CA SER A 503 13.48 -1.10 19.31
C SER A 503 13.51 -2.39 20.15
N ASN A 504 14.65 -3.10 20.18
CA ASN A 504 14.86 -4.40 20.83
C ASN A 504 14.04 -5.57 20.26
N VAL A 505 13.40 -5.38 19.11
CA VAL A 505 12.69 -6.44 18.38
C VAL A 505 13.60 -6.98 17.27
N THR A 506 13.75 -8.29 17.18
CA THR A 506 14.55 -8.94 16.15
C THR A 506 13.71 -9.08 14.88
N TYR A 507 14.25 -8.60 13.77
CA TYR A 507 13.68 -8.68 12.42
C TYR A 507 14.26 -9.84 11.63
N SER A 508 15.59 -9.99 11.63
CA SER A 508 16.27 -11.09 10.97
C SER A 508 17.41 -11.60 11.83
N THR A 509 17.71 -12.87 11.70
CA THR A 509 18.75 -13.58 12.45
C THR A 509 19.70 -14.28 11.49
N ILE A 510 21.00 -14.15 11.73
CA ILE A 510 22.04 -14.86 11.02
C ILE A 510 22.57 -15.97 11.92
N PHE A 511 22.40 -17.19 11.45
CA PHE A 511 22.75 -18.40 12.17
C PHE A 511 23.86 -19.13 11.43
N GLN A 512 24.98 -19.40 12.13
CA GLN A 512 26.09 -20.18 11.61
C GLN A 512 25.88 -21.65 11.97
N VAL A 513 25.95 -22.52 10.97
CA VAL A 513 25.78 -23.96 11.12
C VAL A 513 27.09 -24.60 11.53
N TYR A 514 27.07 -25.50 12.52
CA TYR A 514 28.21 -26.33 12.84
C TYR A 514 28.25 -27.52 11.87
N ARG A 515 29.23 -27.54 10.99
CA ARG A 515 29.48 -28.76 10.21
C ARG A 515 30.07 -29.82 11.17
N THR A 516 29.28 -30.83 11.49
CA THR A 516 29.88 -32.06 12.01
C THR A 516 30.76 -32.62 10.92
N THR A 517 32.09 -32.54 11.09
CA THR A 517 33.00 -33.32 10.28
C THR A 517 32.51 -34.77 10.29
N PRO A 518 32.27 -35.42 9.17
CA PRO A 518 32.01 -36.84 9.18
C PRO A 518 33.19 -37.49 9.94
N GLN A 519 32.90 -38.13 11.07
CA GLN A 519 33.87 -39.05 11.64
C GLN A 519 34.12 -40.11 10.55
N LEU A 520 35.32 -40.08 9.98
CA LEU A 520 35.85 -41.08 9.03
C LEU A 520 35.75 -42.48 9.63
#